data_02434741a62a03ed011b5851921e6b7d
#
_entry.id   02434741a62a03ed011b5851921e6b7d
#
_cell.length_a   1.000
_cell.length_b   1.000
_cell.length_c   1.000
_cell.angle_alpha   90.00
_cell.angle_beta   90.00
_cell.angle_gamma   90.00
#
_symmetry.space_group_name_H-M   'P 1'
#
loop_
_entity.id
_entity.type
_entity.pdbx_description
1 polymer ?
#
loop_
_entity_poly.entity_id
_entity_poly.type
_entity_poly.pdbx_seq_one_letter_code
_entity_poly.pdbx_strand_id
1 'polypeptide(L)'
;MLCRMTGGRPVVLRAVLAALLGVAVPCAAQDAAAPPPQSDWFRDHVRLSGEATASMSTKDAEDEGWFNYSDYEYSTVRQLRLSLLGEVTLGERVAVVAEVRTLQLDVPEAYALYVRLRPWVSHAFDIHAGRIPPTFGAFPRRLYASENPLIGMPLAFQYLTSNRADALPATADELARMRGRGWLTNYTVGDTSAAPGLPIANALRWDTGVQVRWQHDPWTMIGAITQGTIGDPRLSDDNGGPQLAGRVVYTPHPIVSIGGSVAAGPYLARALTDVLPGPEGLRSHRQEAYGADAEVSRSRWLVRSELVWNRWGQPAYEPDPKRDLDAMGAMVEARYKLWPGLYVAGRVDHLGFSRLQTTTLGTPTWDADVTRLELGGGWTIHRHVLLKAVWQRNRRDGGRPRGSDLGAVQVAAWF
;
A
#
# COMPACT_ATOMS: atom_id res chain seq x y z
N MET A 1 32.97 1.79 18.48
CA MET A 1 33.73 0.56 18.15
C MET A 1 33.30 0.17 16.72
N LEU A 2 34.13 0.59 15.75
CA LEU A 2 33.86 0.44 14.32
C LEU A 2 34.10 -1.01 13.89
N CYS A 3 33.11 -1.68 13.36
CA CYS A 3 33.28 -2.94 12.62
C CYS A 3 33.17 -2.66 11.12
N ARG A 4 34.31 -2.65 10.44
CA ARG A 4 34.42 -2.62 8.97
C ARG A 4 33.87 -3.93 8.41
N MET A 5 32.88 -3.87 7.56
CA MET A 5 32.55 -4.97 6.64
C MET A 5 32.93 -4.54 5.22
N THR A 6 33.99 -5.15 4.73
CA THR A 6 34.52 -4.99 3.37
C THR A 6 33.94 -6.05 2.46
N GLY A 7 33.48 -5.65 1.26
CA GLY A 7 33.69 -6.37 0.00
C GLY A 7 32.74 -7.52 -0.35
N GLY A 8 31.79 -7.27 -1.27
CA GLY A 8 31.03 -8.32 -1.93
C GLY A 8 29.95 -7.87 -2.94
N ARG A 9 29.93 -6.61 -3.36
CA ARG A 9 28.79 -6.03 -4.06
C ARG A 9 28.78 -5.91 -5.62
N PRO A 10 29.80 -6.23 -6.43
CA PRO A 10 29.66 -6.00 -7.87
C PRO A 10 29.14 -7.16 -8.72
N VAL A 11 29.01 -8.37 -8.19
CA VAL A 11 28.70 -9.55 -9.02
C VAL A 11 27.20 -9.73 -9.23
N VAL A 12 26.37 -9.46 -8.22
CA VAL A 12 24.91 -9.65 -8.28
C VAL A 12 24.24 -8.60 -9.20
N LEU A 13 24.72 -7.36 -9.19
CA LEU A 13 24.17 -6.29 -10.03
C LEU A 13 24.37 -6.58 -11.52
N ARG A 14 25.50 -7.22 -11.91
CA ARG A 14 25.78 -7.58 -13.31
C ARG A 14 24.91 -8.76 -13.79
N ALA A 15 24.55 -9.69 -12.91
CA ALA A 15 23.70 -10.82 -13.23
C ALA A 15 22.23 -10.41 -13.44
N VAL A 16 21.72 -9.46 -12.65
CA VAL A 16 20.34 -8.97 -12.78
C VAL A 16 20.18 -8.08 -14.03
N LEU A 17 21.17 -7.23 -14.34
CA LEU A 17 21.15 -6.43 -15.57
C LEU A 17 21.26 -7.33 -16.82
N ALA A 18 22.04 -8.40 -16.77
CA ALA A 18 22.14 -9.36 -17.86
C ALA A 18 20.85 -10.17 -18.07
N ALA A 19 20.11 -10.48 -16.99
CA ALA A 19 18.81 -11.16 -17.09
C ALA A 19 17.71 -10.26 -17.68
N LEU A 20 17.77 -8.95 -17.43
CA LEU A 20 16.82 -7.97 -18.00
C LEU A 20 17.13 -7.60 -19.46
N LEU A 21 18.37 -7.74 -19.91
CA LEU A 21 18.81 -7.44 -21.28
C LEU A 21 18.91 -8.70 -22.17
N GLY A 22 18.78 -9.90 -21.60
CA GLY A 22 19.02 -11.18 -22.25
C GLY A 22 17.86 -11.76 -23.08
N VAL A 23 16.77 -11.06 -23.33
CA VAL A 23 15.64 -11.56 -24.12
C VAL A 23 15.69 -11.05 -25.56
N ALA A 24 16.78 -11.35 -26.27
CA ALA A 24 16.79 -11.31 -27.73
C ALA A 24 18.02 -12.12 -28.25
N VAL A 25 17.93 -13.43 -28.18
CA VAL A 25 18.83 -14.30 -28.98
C VAL A 25 17.97 -14.93 -30.08
N PRO A 26 18.28 -14.71 -31.37
CA PRO A 26 17.61 -15.46 -32.42
C PRO A 26 18.07 -16.93 -32.35
N CYS A 27 17.14 -17.82 -32.08
CA CYS A 27 17.37 -19.26 -32.13
C CYS A 27 17.50 -19.68 -33.58
N ALA A 28 18.72 -20.04 -34.01
CA ALA A 28 18.94 -20.75 -35.26
C ALA A 28 18.34 -22.17 -35.12
N ALA A 29 17.43 -22.50 -36.01
CA ALA A 29 16.82 -23.81 -36.09
C ALA A 29 17.87 -24.90 -36.35
N GLN A 30 18.03 -25.82 -35.41
CA GLN A 30 18.58 -27.16 -35.67
C GLN A 30 17.42 -28.11 -35.63
N ASP A 31 17.18 -28.85 -36.71
CA ASP A 31 16.27 -29.98 -36.81
C ASP A 31 16.73 -31.12 -35.88
N ALA A 32 16.20 -31.09 -34.67
CA ALA A 32 16.26 -32.21 -33.75
C ALA A 32 14.89 -32.86 -33.69
N ALA A 33 14.81 -34.16 -33.82
CA ALA A 33 13.58 -34.95 -33.70
C ALA A 33 12.77 -34.50 -32.46
N ALA A 34 11.48 -34.27 -32.67
CA ALA A 34 10.58 -33.79 -31.63
C ALA A 34 10.67 -34.69 -30.38
N PRO A 35 10.98 -34.16 -29.21
CA PRO A 35 10.94 -34.95 -27.99
C PRO A 35 9.51 -35.45 -27.76
N PRO A 36 9.32 -36.61 -27.12
CA PRO A 36 8.00 -37.12 -26.81
C PRO A 36 7.21 -36.07 -26.03
N PRO A 37 5.89 -35.99 -26.18
CA PRO A 37 5.08 -35.01 -25.50
C PRO A 37 5.27 -35.19 -23.98
N GLN A 38 6.16 -34.39 -23.39
CA GLN A 38 6.20 -34.23 -21.95
C GLN A 38 4.87 -33.63 -21.57
N SER A 39 4.19 -34.24 -20.61
CA SER A 39 2.93 -33.72 -20.07
C SER A 39 3.10 -32.23 -19.79
N ASP A 40 2.36 -31.39 -20.50
CA ASP A 40 2.38 -29.91 -20.35
C ASP A 40 1.75 -29.45 -19.02
N TRP A 41 1.78 -30.35 -17.99
CA TRP A 41 1.20 -30.07 -16.68
C TRP A 41 1.63 -28.69 -16.14
N PHE A 42 2.91 -28.36 -16.29
CA PHE A 42 3.43 -27.07 -15.82
C PHE A 42 2.78 -25.90 -16.57
N ARG A 43 2.63 -25.98 -17.88
CA ARG A 43 2.00 -24.94 -18.70
C ARG A 43 0.52 -24.77 -18.40
N ASP A 44 -0.15 -25.89 -18.13
CA ASP A 44 -1.59 -25.88 -17.89
C ASP A 44 -1.95 -25.45 -16.47
N HIS A 45 -1.05 -25.65 -15.50
CA HIS A 45 -1.35 -25.45 -14.08
C HIS A 45 -0.57 -24.31 -13.43
N VAL A 46 0.55 -23.88 -14.02
CA VAL A 46 1.42 -22.84 -13.42
C VAL A 46 1.37 -21.57 -14.26
N ARG A 47 1.00 -20.47 -13.64
CA ARG A 47 1.07 -19.12 -14.22
C ARG A 47 2.10 -18.31 -13.45
N LEU A 48 3.03 -17.72 -14.17
CA LEU A 48 4.03 -16.82 -13.61
C LEU A 48 3.85 -15.44 -14.23
N SER A 49 3.92 -14.42 -13.42
CA SER A 49 3.97 -13.02 -13.85
C SER A 49 4.90 -12.24 -12.93
N GLY A 50 5.41 -11.14 -13.39
CA GLY A 50 6.30 -10.33 -12.59
C GLY A 50 6.36 -8.89 -13.04
N GLU A 51 6.76 -8.02 -12.12
CA GLU A 51 7.00 -6.61 -12.38
C GLU A 51 8.33 -6.20 -11.77
N ALA A 52 9.14 -5.49 -12.54
CA ALA A 52 10.36 -4.85 -12.10
C ALA A 52 10.24 -3.34 -12.30
N THR A 53 10.57 -2.56 -11.26
CA THR A 53 10.57 -1.09 -11.36
C THR A 53 11.89 -0.52 -10.85
N ALA A 54 12.35 0.55 -11.53
CA ALA A 54 13.41 1.40 -11.05
C ALA A 54 12.93 2.86 -11.05
N SER A 55 13.08 3.54 -9.91
CA SER A 55 12.63 4.92 -9.75
C SER A 55 13.75 5.80 -9.24
N MET A 56 13.77 7.07 -9.69
CA MET A 56 14.67 8.12 -9.21
C MET A 56 13.85 9.35 -8.85
N SER A 57 14.25 10.08 -7.84
CA SER A 57 13.63 11.35 -7.44
C SER A 57 14.69 12.45 -7.23
N THR A 58 14.24 13.71 -7.25
CA THR A 58 15.11 14.89 -7.03
C THR A 58 15.36 15.16 -5.54
N LYS A 59 14.73 14.41 -4.64
CA LYS A 59 14.89 14.54 -3.19
C LYS A 59 15.58 13.32 -2.61
N ASP A 60 16.47 13.55 -1.67
CA ASP A 60 17.13 12.52 -0.89
C ASP A 60 16.47 12.40 0.50
N ALA A 61 16.55 11.22 1.08
CA ALA A 61 16.01 10.95 2.40
C ALA A 61 16.75 11.65 3.53
N GLU A 62 18.00 11.97 3.34
CA GLU A 62 18.80 12.73 4.31
C GLU A 62 18.42 14.20 4.37
N ASP A 63 17.71 14.69 3.33
CA ASP A 63 17.22 16.06 3.30
C ASP A 63 15.96 16.17 4.17
N GLU A 64 15.85 17.23 4.99
CA GLU A 64 14.64 17.58 5.76
C GLU A 64 13.39 17.78 4.88
N GLY A 65 13.51 17.54 3.56
CA GLY A 65 12.49 17.76 2.55
C GLY A 65 11.44 16.68 2.36
N TRP A 66 11.50 15.54 3.00
CA TRP A 66 10.56 14.46 2.78
C TRP A 66 9.34 14.51 3.70
N PHE A 67 8.25 13.91 3.25
CA PHE A 67 6.91 14.08 3.80
C PHE A 67 6.29 12.76 4.25
N ASN A 68 7.02 11.91 4.95
CA ASN A 68 6.53 10.63 5.45
C ASN A 68 6.03 9.69 4.35
N TYR A 69 6.74 9.62 3.23
CA TYR A 69 6.36 8.76 2.12
C TYR A 69 7.18 7.48 2.09
N SER A 70 6.53 6.37 1.82
CA SER A 70 7.20 5.11 1.66
C SER A 70 8.03 5.00 0.38
N ASP A 71 7.80 5.86 -0.63
CA ASP A 71 8.42 5.71 -1.94
C ASP A 71 9.51 6.71 -2.29
N TYR A 72 9.75 7.75 -1.52
CA TYR A 72 10.72 8.78 -1.87
C TYR A 72 11.61 9.17 -0.71
N GLU A 73 11.74 8.31 0.28
CA GLU A 73 12.22 8.71 1.57
C GLU A 73 13.72 8.60 1.73
N TYR A 74 14.32 7.61 1.11
CA TYR A 74 15.67 7.22 1.47
C TYR A 74 16.72 7.47 0.43
N SER A 75 16.34 7.83 -0.78
CA SER A 75 17.31 8.03 -1.86
C SER A 75 16.69 8.69 -3.08
N THR A 76 17.49 9.43 -3.84
CA THR A 76 17.14 9.87 -5.18
C THR A 76 16.98 8.70 -6.14
N VAL A 77 17.72 7.61 -5.89
CA VAL A 77 17.53 6.34 -6.61
C VAL A 77 16.64 5.44 -5.77
N ARG A 78 15.35 5.55 -6.03
CA ARG A 78 14.43 4.65 -5.42
C ARG A 78 14.29 3.42 -6.26
N GLN A 79 14.97 2.60 -5.82
CA GLN A 79 14.57 1.25 -5.64
C GLN A 79 14.27 0.52 -6.89
N LEU A 80 15.05 -0.41 -7.01
CA LEU A 80 14.72 -1.61 -7.72
C LEU A 80 13.67 -2.36 -6.90
N ARG A 81 12.42 -2.32 -7.31
CA ARG A 81 11.37 -3.19 -6.80
C ARG A 81 11.20 -4.33 -7.77
N LEU A 82 11.31 -5.56 -7.26
CA LEU A 82 10.98 -6.76 -8.01
C LEU A 82 9.77 -7.41 -7.34
N SER A 83 8.79 -7.84 -8.15
CA SER A 83 7.64 -8.62 -7.72
C SER A 83 7.51 -9.82 -8.63
N LEU A 84 7.43 -11.02 -8.06
CA LEU A 84 7.19 -12.26 -8.77
C LEU A 84 5.94 -12.91 -8.20
N LEU A 85 4.91 -13.04 -9.04
CA LEU A 85 3.65 -13.70 -8.72
C LEU A 85 3.60 -15.06 -9.39
N GLY A 86 3.33 -16.09 -8.61
CA GLY A 86 3.06 -17.46 -9.06
C GLY A 86 1.65 -17.89 -8.67
N GLU A 87 0.92 -18.48 -9.59
CA GLU A 87 -0.35 -19.18 -9.35
C GLU A 87 -0.21 -20.61 -9.81
N VAL A 88 -0.48 -21.57 -8.91
CA VAL A 88 -0.55 -22.99 -9.21
C VAL A 88 -1.98 -23.46 -9.07
N THR A 89 -2.60 -23.89 -10.17
CA THR A 89 -3.97 -24.37 -10.20
C THR A 89 -3.99 -25.89 -10.01
N LEU A 90 -4.65 -26.36 -8.95
CA LEU A 90 -4.83 -27.77 -8.62
C LEU A 90 -6.25 -28.22 -8.99
N GLY A 91 -6.48 -28.40 -10.29
CA GLY A 91 -7.82 -28.63 -10.83
C GLY A 91 -8.68 -27.36 -10.87
N GLU A 92 -10.00 -27.51 -11.10
CA GLU A 92 -10.92 -26.40 -11.33
C GLU A 92 -11.28 -25.58 -10.07
N ARG A 93 -11.02 -26.13 -8.88
CA ARG A 93 -11.54 -25.59 -7.61
C ARG A 93 -10.49 -25.04 -6.67
N VAL A 94 -9.25 -25.40 -6.85
CA VAL A 94 -8.18 -25.04 -5.91
C VAL A 94 -7.03 -24.39 -6.67
N ALA A 95 -6.57 -23.25 -6.17
CA ALA A 95 -5.31 -22.65 -6.63
C ALA A 95 -4.51 -22.15 -5.42
N VAL A 96 -3.20 -22.22 -5.52
CA VAL A 96 -2.26 -21.61 -4.58
C VAL A 96 -1.64 -20.41 -5.27
N VAL A 97 -1.72 -19.26 -4.62
CA VAL A 97 -1.16 -18.00 -5.10
C VAL A 97 -0.07 -17.54 -4.16
N ALA A 98 1.09 -17.23 -4.70
CA ALA A 98 2.21 -16.68 -3.96
C ALA A 98 2.80 -15.47 -4.69
N GLU A 99 3.09 -14.41 -3.97
CA GLU A 99 3.83 -13.26 -4.48
C GLU A 99 5.00 -12.95 -3.55
N VAL A 100 6.19 -12.87 -4.15
CA VAL A 100 7.41 -12.48 -3.47
C VAL A 100 7.84 -11.12 -4.00
N ARG A 101 8.18 -10.20 -3.10
CA ARG A 101 8.68 -8.87 -3.43
C ARG A 101 10.04 -8.62 -2.79
N THR A 102 10.85 -7.84 -3.50
CA THR A 102 12.03 -7.21 -2.91
C THR A 102 11.93 -5.70 -3.09
N LEU A 103 12.35 -4.96 -2.07
CA LEU A 103 12.57 -3.52 -2.15
C LEU A 103 14.08 -3.29 -2.08
N GLN A 104 14.62 -2.46 -2.98
CA GLN A 104 16.06 -2.16 -3.07
C GLN A 104 16.97 -3.40 -3.23
N LEU A 105 16.44 -4.49 -3.75
CA LEU A 105 17.10 -5.80 -3.81
C LEU A 105 17.54 -6.32 -2.43
N ASP A 106 16.83 -5.92 -1.40
CA ASP A 106 16.97 -6.42 -0.05
C ASP A 106 16.29 -7.79 0.11
N VAL A 107 16.17 -8.28 1.32
CA VAL A 107 15.60 -9.61 1.61
C VAL A 107 14.23 -9.78 0.95
N PRO A 108 14.03 -10.86 0.15
CA PRO A 108 12.72 -11.14 -0.43
C PRO A 108 11.67 -11.39 0.65
N GLU A 109 10.54 -10.71 0.56
CA GLU A 109 9.41 -10.88 1.46
C GLU A 109 8.24 -11.56 0.75
N ALA A 110 7.58 -12.49 1.43
CA ALA A 110 6.31 -13.03 0.96
C ALA A 110 5.23 -11.96 1.11
N TYR A 111 4.84 -11.34 -0.01
CA TYR A 111 3.82 -10.29 -0.04
C TYR A 111 2.42 -10.87 0.00
N ALA A 112 2.17 -11.93 -0.76
CA ALA A 112 0.96 -12.72 -0.75
C ALA A 112 1.31 -14.21 -0.64
N LEU A 113 0.51 -14.96 0.09
CA LEU A 113 0.55 -16.43 0.11
C LEU A 113 -0.81 -16.93 0.60
N TYR A 114 -1.64 -17.39 -0.34
CA TYR A 114 -2.96 -17.88 0.03
C TYR A 114 -3.43 -19.01 -0.88
N VAL A 115 -4.34 -19.81 -0.34
CA VAL A 115 -5.11 -20.80 -1.10
C VAL A 115 -6.41 -20.15 -1.54
N ARG A 116 -6.74 -20.25 -2.82
CA ARG A 116 -8.05 -19.90 -3.38
C ARG A 116 -8.86 -21.18 -3.56
N LEU A 117 -10.04 -21.20 -2.96
CA LEU A 117 -11.02 -22.28 -3.11
C LEU A 117 -12.24 -21.74 -3.86
N ARG A 118 -12.67 -22.45 -4.89
CA ARG A 118 -13.92 -22.19 -5.64
C ARG A 118 -14.88 -23.34 -5.43
N PRO A 119 -15.77 -23.29 -4.41
CA PRO A 119 -16.67 -24.39 -4.09
C PRO A 119 -17.61 -24.77 -5.24
N TRP A 120 -18.04 -23.80 -6.01
CA TRP A 120 -18.93 -23.96 -7.15
C TRP A 120 -18.31 -23.41 -8.43
N VAL A 121 -18.01 -24.28 -9.39
CA VAL A 121 -17.40 -23.88 -10.68
C VAL A 121 -18.33 -22.94 -11.49
N SER A 122 -19.66 -23.14 -11.36
CA SER A 122 -20.68 -22.36 -12.05
C SER A 122 -20.93 -20.96 -11.47
N HIS A 123 -20.37 -20.65 -10.31
CA HIS A 123 -20.57 -19.37 -9.63
C HIS A 123 -19.23 -18.69 -9.39
N ALA A 124 -19.16 -17.39 -9.61
CA ALA A 124 -17.99 -16.59 -9.27
C ALA A 124 -17.96 -16.32 -7.75
N PHE A 125 -17.73 -17.39 -6.98
CA PHE A 125 -17.62 -17.39 -5.54
C PHE A 125 -16.30 -18.03 -5.14
N ASP A 126 -15.41 -17.24 -4.52
CA ASP A 126 -14.08 -17.66 -4.11
C ASP A 126 -13.89 -17.44 -2.60
N ILE A 127 -13.21 -18.38 -1.96
CA ILE A 127 -12.71 -18.28 -0.59
C ILE A 127 -11.18 -18.22 -0.66
N HIS A 128 -10.58 -17.20 -0.09
CA HIS A 128 -9.13 -17.06 0.03
C HIS A 128 -8.74 -17.24 1.50
N ALA A 129 -7.70 -18.04 1.78
CA ALA A 129 -7.19 -18.26 3.12
C ALA A 129 -5.67 -18.19 3.12
N GLY A 130 -5.09 -17.40 4.02
CA GLY A 130 -3.66 -17.11 4.12
C GLY A 130 -3.36 -15.63 4.16
N ARG A 131 -2.26 -15.19 3.56
CA ARG A 131 -1.93 -13.76 3.38
C ARG A 131 -2.64 -13.23 2.14
N ILE A 132 -3.80 -12.65 2.36
CA ILE A 132 -4.84 -12.36 1.36
C ILE A 132 -4.76 -10.92 0.80
N PRO A 133 -5.31 -10.69 -0.41
CA PRO A 133 -5.43 -9.35 -0.96
C PRO A 133 -6.24 -8.40 -0.06
N PRO A 134 -5.90 -7.10 0.01
CA PRO A 134 -6.64 -6.13 0.79
C PRO A 134 -8.12 -6.07 0.39
N THR A 135 -8.99 -6.08 1.39
CA THR A 135 -10.45 -5.97 1.20
C THR A 135 -10.88 -4.51 1.12
N PHE A 136 -10.29 -3.65 1.94
CA PHE A 136 -10.64 -2.24 2.07
C PHE A 136 -10.03 -1.39 0.93
N GLY A 137 -10.82 -0.45 0.39
CA GLY A 137 -10.38 0.53 -0.57
C GLY A 137 -10.27 0.02 -2.02
N ALA A 138 -10.12 0.94 -2.94
CA ALA A 138 -9.92 0.67 -4.36
C ALA A 138 -8.44 0.69 -4.76
N PHE A 139 -7.66 1.62 -4.19
CA PHE A 139 -6.26 1.84 -4.55
C PHE A 139 -5.33 0.64 -4.27
N PRO A 140 -5.41 -0.10 -3.15
CA PRO A 140 -4.47 -1.19 -2.87
C PRO A 140 -4.34 -2.25 -3.97
N ARG A 141 -5.37 -2.41 -4.79
CA ARG A 141 -5.36 -3.31 -5.95
C ARG A 141 -4.62 -2.74 -7.16
N ARG A 142 -4.26 -1.45 -7.14
CA ARG A 142 -3.61 -0.69 -8.21
C ARG A 142 -2.19 -0.27 -7.83
N LEU A 143 -1.59 -0.98 -6.90
CA LEU A 143 -0.26 -0.66 -6.38
C LEU A 143 0.86 -0.91 -7.41
N TYR A 144 0.61 -1.78 -8.39
CA TYR A 144 1.59 -2.09 -9.43
C TYR A 144 1.83 -0.89 -10.35
N ALA A 145 3.07 -0.70 -10.74
CA ALA A 145 3.45 0.43 -11.57
C ALA A 145 2.77 0.43 -12.94
N SER A 146 2.46 -0.75 -13.47
CA SER A 146 1.68 -0.92 -14.70
C SER A 146 0.24 -0.40 -14.59
N GLU A 147 -0.36 -0.37 -13.40
CA GLU A 147 -1.74 0.02 -13.16
C GLU A 147 -1.92 1.42 -12.56
N ASN A 148 -0.93 1.89 -11.79
CA ASN A 148 -0.90 3.25 -11.27
C ASN A 148 -0.44 4.22 -12.36
N PRO A 149 -1.22 5.21 -12.80
CA PRO A 149 -0.82 6.13 -13.86
C PRO A 149 0.27 7.13 -13.45
N LEU A 150 0.46 7.34 -12.16
CA LEU A 150 1.51 8.17 -11.58
C LEU A 150 2.56 7.30 -10.86
N ILE A 151 3.57 7.92 -10.23
CA ILE A 151 4.58 7.19 -9.46
C ILE A 151 4.18 7.12 -7.99
N GLY A 152 3.70 8.23 -7.43
CA GLY A 152 3.27 8.30 -6.05
C GLY A 152 1.98 7.53 -5.76
N MET A 153 1.78 7.20 -4.49
CA MET A 153 0.54 6.63 -3.97
C MET A 153 -0.32 7.72 -3.34
N PRO A 154 -1.65 7.55 -3.27
CA PRO A 154 -2.50 8.49 -2.54
C PRO A 154 -2.11 8.59 -1.06
N LEU A 155 -2.23 9.78 -0.47
CA LEU A 155 -1.82 10.07 0.91
C LEU A 155 -2.46 9.14 1.94
N ALA A 156 -3.73 8.78 1.78
CA ALA A 156 -4.43 7.87 2.68
C ALA A 156 -3.77 6.49 2.81
N PHE A 157 -3.00 6.05 1.79
CA PHE A 157 -2.37 4.73 1.71
C PHE A 157 -0.85 4.75 1.92
N GLN A 158 -0.26 5.92 2.10
CA GLN A 158 1.18 6.09 2.12
C GLN A 158 1.66 6.92 3.31
N TYR A 159 0.93 7.98 3.68
CA TYR A 159 1.37 8.93 4.70
C TYR A 159 1.40 8.26 6.08
N LEU A 160 2.57 8.29 6.72
CA LEU A 160 2.75 7.81 8.08
C LEU A 160 2.31 8.88 9.06
N THR A 161 1.25 8.61 9.81
CA THR A 161 0.75 9.50 10.84
C THR A 161 1.62 9.44 12.09
N SER A 162 1.41 10.35 13.03
CA SER A 162 2.07 10.28 14.33
C SER A 162 1.45 9.24 15.28
N ASN A 163 0.36 8.54 14.90
CA ASN A 163 -0.21 7.46 15.72
C ASN A 163 0.59 6.16 15.56
N ARG A 164 0.88 5.48 16.68
CA ARG A 164 1.59 4.19 16.72
C ARG A 164 0.74 3.09 17.32
N ALA A 165 1.03 1.83 16.96
CA ALA A 165 0.39 0.67 17.55
C ALA A 165 1.07 0.17 18.83
N ASP A 166 2.37 0.45 18.99
CA ASP A 166 3.27 -0.10 20.02
C ASP A 166 3.74 0.94 21.06
N ALA A 167 3.33 2.21 20.87
CA ALA A 167 3.67 3.30 21.77
C ALA A 167 2.51 4.31 21.87
N LEU A 168 2.35 4.92 23.04
CA LEU A 168 1.31 5.89 23.33
C LEU A 168 1.90 7.17 23.90
N PRO A 169 1.37 8.35 23.54
CA PRO A 169 1.67 9.59 24.23
C PRO A 169 1.07 9.55 25.66
N ALA A 170 1.78 10.10 26.63
CA ALA A 170 1.25 10.25 27.99
C ALA A 170 0.26 11.43 28.08
N THR A 171 0.38 12.42 27.19
CA THR A 171 -0.46 13.63 27.16
C THR A 171 -0.81 14.02 25.73
N ALA A 172 -1.89 14.79 25.59
CA ALA A 172 -2.26 15.41 24.31
C ALA A 172 -1.17 16.36 23.75
N ASP A 173 -0.42 17.04 24.63
CA ASP A 173 0.70 17.89 24.24
C ASP A 173 1.84 17.08 23.63
N GLU A 174 2.11 15.87 24.13
CA GLU A 174 3.13 14.98 23.58
C GLU A 174 2.74 14.51 22.17
N LEU A 175 1.49 14.10 21.94
CA LEU A 175 0.99 13.77 20.62
C LEU A 175 1.12 14.96 19.66
N ALA A 176 0.68 16.14 20.09
CA ALA A 176 0.72 17.36 19.28
C ALA A 176 2.14 17.79 18.88
N ARG A 177 3.16 17.49 19.68
CA ARG A 177 4.58 17.76 19.36
C ARG A 177 5.11 16.85 18.25
N MET A 178 4.49 15.68 18.03
CA MET A 178 4.86 14.72 16.97
C MET A 178 4.19 14.99 15.64
N ARG A 179 3.36 16.02 15.53
CA ARG A 179 2.67 16.40 14.27
C ARG A 179 3.64 16.52 13.10
N GLY A 180 3.34 15.80 12.02
CA GLY A 180 4.15 15.75 10.82
C GLY A 180 5.50 15.03 10.97
N ARG A 181 5.68 14.24 12.03
CA ARG A 181 6.85 13.41 12.28
C ARG A 181 6.55 11.91 12.24
N GLY A 182 5.51 11.52 11.54
CA GLY A 182 5.05 10.12 11.49
C GLY A 182 6.13 9.11 11.09
N TRP A 183 7.20 9.54 10.46
CA TRP A 183 8.34 8.68 10.16
C TRP A 183 9.21 8.32 11.39
N LEU A 184 9.32 9.21 12.36
CA LEU A 184 10.16 9.07 13.54
C LEU A 184 9.42 9.60 14.78
N THR A 185 8.29 8.99 15.10
CA THR A 185 7.57 9.29 16.34
C THR A 185 8.18 8.54 17.52
N ASN A 186 8.26 9.20 18.67
CA ASN A 186 8.61 8.58 19.93
C ASN A 186 7.66 9.06 21.03
N TYR A 187 7.29 8.17 21.93
CA TYR A 187 6.37 8.43 23.02
C TYR A 187 6.93 7.88 24.33
N THR A 188 6.37 8.34 25.45
CA THR A 188 6.85 7.95 26.78
C THR A 188 6.23 6.67 27.32
N VAL A 189 5.13 6.16 26.71
CA VAL A 189 4.45 4.93 27.13
C VAL A 189 4.62 3.87 26.04
N GLY A 190 5.01 2.66 26.41
CA GLY A 190 5.27 1.54 25.50
C GLY A 190 6.69 1.54 24.96
N ASP A 191 6.86 1.28 23.67
CA ASP A 191 8.18 1.35 23.02
C ASP A 191 8.62 2.80 22.83
N THR A 192 9.55 3.25 23.64
CA THR A 192 10.08 4.63 23.64
C THR A 192 11.10 4.90 22.53
N SER A 193 11.47 3.91 21.74
CA SER A 193 12.32 4.12 20.58
C SER A 193 11.59 4.90 19.48
N ALA A 194 12.34 5.69 18.71
CA ALA A 194 11.79 6.39 17.57
C ALA A 194 11.47 5.38 16.46
N ALA A 195 10.21 5.35 16.02
CA ALA A 195 9.74 4.43 15.00
C ALA A 195 8.63 5.05 14.13
N PRO A 196 8.37 4.49 12.94
CA PRO A 196 7.29 4.95 12.08
C PRO A 196 5.90 4.75 12.72
N GLY A 197 5.03 5.72 12.52
CA GLY A 197 3.62 5.60 12.86
C GLY A 197 2.80 4.90 11.77
N LEU A 198 1.51 4.77 12.02
CA LEU A 198 0.58 4.05 11.15
C LEU A 198 0.05 4.92 10.02
N PRO A 199 -0.04 4.43 8.78
CA PRO A 199 -0.87 5.05 7.76
C PRO A 199 -2.36 4.85 8.07
N ILE A 200 -3.24 5.63 7.45
CA ILE A 200 -4.70 5.41 7.54
C ILE A 200 -5.05 4.01 7.03
N ALA A 201 -4.52 3.66 5.87
CA ALA A 201 -4.60 2.33 5.30
C ALA A 201 -3.24 1.96 4.67
N ASN A 202 -2.79 0.74 4.85
CA ASN A 202 -1.52 0.28 4.33
C ASN A 202 -1.72 -0.47 3.02
N ALA A 203 -1.29 0.12 1.90
CA ALA A 203 -1.34 -0.53 0.60
C ALA A 203 -0.14 -1.47 0.35
N LEU A 204 0.96 -1.31 1.12
CA LEU A 204 2.22 -2.01 0.89
C LEU A 204 2.30 -3.38 1.57
N ARG A 205 1.37 -3.73 2.44
CA ARG A 205 1.34 -5.00 3.15
C ARG A 205 -0.03 -5.65 3.05
N TRP A 206 -0.05 -6.96 2.91
CA TRP A 206 -1.26 -7.76 2.94
C TRP A 206 -1.41 -8.46 4.28
N ASP A 207 -2.64 -8.62 4.73
CA ASP A 207 -2.97 -9.18 6.03
C ASP A 207 -3.22 -10.68 5.94
N THR A 208 -3.06 -11.38 7.06
CA THR A 208 -3.36 -12.81 7.17
C THR A 208 -4.78 -13.02 7.64
N GLY A 209 -5.51 -13.89 6.97
CA GLY A 209 -6.90 -14.17 7.33
C GLY A 209 -7.66 -14.99 6.31
N VAL A 210 -8.97 -14.84 6.33
CA VAL A 210 -9.90 -15.47 5.39
C VAL A 210 -10.75 -14.39 4.74
N GLN A 211 -10.89 -14.48 3.42
CA GLN A 211 -11.72 -13.59 2.61
C GLN A 211 -12.69 -14.40 1.76
N VAL A 212 -13.91 -13.95 1.70
CA VAL A 212 -14.94 -14.47 0.79
C VAL A 212 -15.22 -13.40 -0.27
N ARG A 213 -15.19 -13.81 -1.53
CA ARG A 213 -15.52 -12.96 -2.67
C ARG A 213 -16.66 -13.58 -3.46
N TRP A 214 -17.71 -12.80 -3.72
CA TRP A 214 -18.81 -13.14 -4.57
C TRP A 214 -19.00 -12.09 -5.66
N GLN A 215 -19.15 -12.54 -6.90
CA GLN A 215 -19.37 -11.68 -8.04
C GLN A 215 -20.61 -12.17 -8.81
N HIS A 216 -21.54 -11.26 -8.98
CA HIS A 216 -22.75 -11.46 -9.79
C HIS A 216 -23.14 -10.10 -10.37
N ASP A 217 -22.94 -9.97 -11.67
CA ASP A 217 -23.16 -8.69 -12.36
C ASP A 217 -24.53 -8.07 -12.03
N PRO A 218 -24.56 -6.79 -11.68
CA PRO A 218 -23.47 -5.79 -11.67
C PRO A 218 -22.70 -5.66 -10.34
N TRP A 219 -22.81 -6.63 -9.41
CA TRP A 219 -22.30 -6.55 -8.06
C TRP A 219 -21.04 -7.39 -7.84
N THR A 220 -20.10 -6.85 -7.08
CA THR A 220 -19.02 -7.61 -6.45
C THR A 220 -19.05 -7.34 -4.95
N MET A 221 -19.10 -8.39 -4.13
CA MET A 221 -19.07 -8.31 -2.68
C MET A 221 -17.87 -9.06 -2.13
N ILE A 222 -17.21 -8.49 -1.14
CA ILE A 222 -16.03 -9.06 -0.49
C ILE A 222 -16.18 -8.87 1.00
N GLY A 223 -15.98 -9.92 1.79
CA GLY A 223 -15.92 -9.89 3.24
C GLY A 223 -14.67 -10.60 3.72
N ALA A 224 -14.03 -10.10 4.77
CA ALA A 224 -12.82 -10.70 5.33
C ALA A 224 -12.76 -10.59 6.84
N ILE A 225 -12.08 -11.58 7.43
CA ILE A 225 -11.62 -11.59 8.82
C ILE A 225 -10.11 -11.73 8.78
N THR A 226 -9.38 -10.78 9.36
CA THR A 226 -7.91 -10.72 9.31
C THR A 226 -7.30 -10.46 10.69
N GLN A 227 -6.00 -10.71 10.84
CA GLN A 227 -5.27 -10.64 12.10
C GLN A 227 -4.89 -9.20 12.49
N GLY A 228 -4.54 -8.36 11.51
CA GLY A 228 -4.14 -6.97 11.73
C GLY A 228 -5.29 -5.98 11.58
N THR A 229 -4.95 -4.76 11.20
CA THR A 229 -5.89 -3.71 10.77
C THR A 229 -5.49 -3.18 9.40
N ILE A 230 -6.35 -2.35 8.79
CA ILE A 230 -6.02 -1.74 7.49
C ILE A 230 -4.79 -0.83 7.56
N GLY A 231 -4.50 -0.20 8.70
CA GLY A 231 -3.29 0.59 8.92
C GLY A 231 -2.07 -0.26 9.27
N ASP A 232 -2.27 -1.43 9.87
CA ASP A 232 -1.21 -2.32 10.35
C ASP A 232 -1.54 -3.80 10.07
N PRO A 233 -1.42 -4.25 8.81
CA PRO A 233 -1.59 -5.65 8.44
C PRO A 233 -0.55 -6.55 9.12
N ARG A 234 -0.97 -7.71 9.66
CA ARG A 234 -0.14 -8.58 10.51
C ARG A 234 -0.16 -10.05 10.07
N LEU A 235 0.86 -10.78 10.48
CA LEU A 235 0.94 -12.24 10.25
C LEU A 235 0.29 -13.03 11.38
N SER A 236 0.24 -12.48 12.59
CA SER A 236 -0.30 -13.12 13.81
C SER A 236 -1.16 -12.15 14.60
N ASP A 237 -2.10 -12.68 15.38
CA ASP A 237 -2.92 -11.89 16.33
C ASP A 237 -2.07 -11.46 17.53
N ASP A 238 -1.52 -10.27 17.48
CA ASP A 238 -0.79 -9.62 18.56
C ASP A 238 -1.38 -8.25 18.94
N ASN A 239 -2.64 -7.98 18.56
CA ASN A 239 -3.38 -6.75 18.84
C ASN A 239 -4.70 -6.99 19.63
N GLY A 240 -4.91 -8.22 20.11
CA GLY A 240 -6.05 -8.57 20.98
C GLY A 240 -7.33 -8.99 20.26
N GLY A 241 -7.31 -9.18 18.95
CA GLY A 241 -8.44 -9.75 18.20
C GLY A 241 -8.46 -9.43 16.72
N PRO A 242 -9.33 -10.09 15.95
CA PRO A 242 -9.38 -9.93 14.51
C PRO A 242 -10.06 -8.61 14.08
N GLN A 243 -9.68 -8.17 12.89
CA GLN A 243 -10.38 -7.16 12.11
C GLN A 243 -11.48 -7.81 11.27
N LEU A 244 -12.61 -7.13 11.16
CA LEU A 244 -13.64 -7.39 10.17
C LEU A 244 -13.53 -6.34 9.07
N ALA A 245 -13.55 -6.76 7.81
CA ALA A 245 -13.54 -5.86 6.67
C ALA A 245 -14.56 -6.30 5.62
N GLY A 246 -15.17 -5.33 4.94
CA GLY A 246 -16.12 -5.55 3.88
C GLY A 246 -16.01 -4.53 2.77
N ARG A 247 -16.31 -4.94 1.53
CA ARG A 247 -16.37 -4.09 0.36
C ARG A 247 -17.48 -4.52 -0.59
N VAL A 248 -18.20 -3.54 -1.11
CA VAL A 248 -19.20 -3.73 -2.16
C VAL A 248 -18.84 -2.83 -3.34
N VAL A 249 -18.88 -3.38 -4.55
CA VAL A 249 -18.68 -2.64 -5.80
C VAL A 249 -19.89 -2.84 -6.69
N TYR A 250 -20.43 -1.76 -7.22
CA TYR A 250 -21.52 -1.72 -8.16
C TYR A 250 -21.04 -1.18 -9.50
N THR A 251 -21.16 -1.99 -10.56
CA THR A 251 -20.71 -1.67 -11.92
C THR A 251 -21.92 -1.75 -12.87
N PRO A 252 -22.82 -0.72 -12.84
CA PRO A 252 -24.04 -0.73 -13.66
C PRO A 252 -23.76 -0.71 -15.17
N HIS A 253 -22.60 -0.21 -15.54
CA HIS A 253 -22.15 -0.12 -16.92
C HIS A 253 -20.61 -0.25 -16.94
N PRO A 254 -19.99 -0.86 -17.97
CA PRO A 254 -18.52 -0.99 -18.06
C PRO A 254 -17.72 0.31 -17.95
N ILE A 255 -18.38 1.47 -18.15
CA ILE A 255 -17.77 2.80 -18.02
C ILE A 255 -17.71 3.26 -16.56
N VAL A 256 -18.62 2.82 -15.69
CA VAL A 256 -18.81 3.37 -14.34
C VAL A 256 -18.73 2.25 -13.30
N SER A 257 -17.92 2.45 -12.28
CA SER A 257 -17.85 1.61 -11.09
C SER A 257 -17.91 2.49 -9.85
N ILE A 258 -18.71 2.09 -8.85
CA ILE A 258 -18.84 2.76 -7.55
C ILE A 258 -18.60 1.73 -6.47
N GLY A 259 -17.78 2.05 -5.48
CA GLY A 259 -17.43 1.15 -4.39
C GLY A 259 -17.65 1.77 -3.02
N GLY A 260 -17.94 0.91 -2.04
CA GLY A 260 -17.96 1.25 -0.63
C GLY A 260 -17.20 0.20 0.18
N SER A 261 -16.48 0.62 1.20
CA SER A 261 -15.67 -0.24 2.07
C SER A 261 -15.85 0.10 3.53
N VAL A 262 -15.78 -0.90 4.39
CA VAL A 262 -15.77 -0.75 5.84
C VAL A 262 -14.72 -1.66 6.45
N ALA A 263 -14.08 -1.25 7.56
CA ALA A 263 -13.19 -2.11 8.33
C ALA A 263 -13.22 -1.70 9.80
N ALA A 264 -13.10 -2.67 10.72
CA ALA A 264 -13.01 -2.41 12.15
C ALA A 264 -12.26 -3.53 12.87
N GLY A 265 -11.25 -3.17 13.69
CA GLY A 265 -10.46 -4.12 14.49
C GLY A 265 -9.61 -3.43 15.54
N PRO A 266 -9.17 -4.15 16.59
CA PRO A 266 -8.22 -3.62 17.58
C PRO A 266 -6.88 -3.32 16.88
N TYR A 267 -6.20 -2.22 17.23
CA TYR A 267 -4.96 -1.84 16.56
C TYR A 267 -3.74 -1.78 17.49
N LEU A 268 -3.95 -1.62 18.79
CA LEU A 268 -2.83 -1.53 19.74
C LEU A 268 -2.14 -2.88 19.92
N ALA A 269 -0.83 -2.86 19.95
CA ALA A 269 -0.01 -4.05 20.10
C ALA A 269 -0.12 -4.64 21.50
N ARG A 270 -0.05 -5.97 21.61
CA ARG A 270 -0.11 -6.71 22.87
C ARG A 270 0.96 -6.27 23.88
N ALA A 271 2.09 -5.76 23.41
CA ALA A 271 3.13 -5.20 24.27
C ALA A 271 2.66 -4.04 25.17
N LEU A 272 1.55 -3.38 24.81
CA LEU A 272 0.97 -2.31 25.60
C LEU A 272 0.04 -2.79 26.74
N THR A 273 -0.27 -4.08 26.83
CA THR A 273 -1.29 -4.60 27.77
C THR A 273 -1.07 -4.15 29.21
N ASP A 274 0.18 -4.18 29.69
CA ASP A 274 0.51 -3.88 31.07
C ASP A 274 0.71 -2.38 31.36
N VAL A 275 0.75 -1.56 30.31
CA VAL A 275 1.00 -0.11 30.41
C VAL A 275 -0.17 0.75 29.92
N LEU A 276 -1.27 0.13 29.50
CA LEU A 276 -2.46 0.86 29.09
C LEU A 276 -3.03 1.66 30.26
N PRO A 277 -3.33 2.94 30.09
CA PRO A 277 -3.97 3.74 31.11
C PRO A 277 -5.43 3.31 31.28
N GLY A 278 -5.83 3.07 32.54
CA GLY A 278 -7.22 2.74 32.89
C GLY A 278 -7.56 1.26 32.80
N PRO A 279 -8.84 0.91 33.03
CA PRO A 279 -9.31 -0.49 33.10
C PRO A 279 -9.60 -1.12 31.73
N GLU A 280 -9.46 -0.39 30.65
CA GLU A 280 -9.82 -0.83 29.31
C GLU A 280 -8.71 -1.73 28.73
N GLY A 281 -9.10 -2.84 28.11
CA GLY A 281 -8.15 -3.73 27.42
C GLY A 281 -7.93 -3.35 25.96
N LEU A 282 -6.97 -3.98 25.31
CA LEU A 282 -6.60 -3.73 23.89
C LEU A 282 -7.79 -3.72 22.94
N ARG A 283 -8.80 -4.58 23.16
CA ARG A 283 -9.99 -4.71 22.30
C ARG A 283 -10.87 -3.46 22.25
N SER A 284 -10.79 -2.60 23.26
CA SER A 284 -11.55 -1.35 23.31
C SER A 284 -10.95 -0.29 22.38
N HIS A 285 -9.67 -0.40 22.06
CA HIS A 285 -8.94 0.54 21.22
C HIS A 285 -8.92 0.05 19.77
N ARG A 286 -9.90 0.51 18.99
CA ARG A 286 -10.13 0.03 17.63
C ARG A 286 -9.74 1.05 16.59
N GLN A 287 -9.29 0.55 15.45
CA GLN A 287 -9.32 1.29 14.21
C GLN A 287 -10.63 0.99 13.50
N GLU A 288 -11.37 2.03 13.13
CA GLU A 288 -12.58 1.96 12.32
C GLU A 288 -12.38 2.79 11.06
N ALA A 289 -12.75 2.27 9.90
CA ALA A 289 -12.61 2.97 8.65
C ALA A 289 -13.79 2.75 7.72
N TYR A 290 -14.11 3.79 6.97
CA TYR A 290 -15.15 3.82 5.94
C TYR A 290 -14.54 4.40 4.67
N GLY A 291 -14.79 3.75 3.55
CA GLY A 291 -14.29 4.17 2.24
C GLY A 291 -15.41 4.28 1.22
N ALA A 292 -15.32 5.27 0.35
CA ALA A 292 -16.16 5.40 -0.83
C ALA A 292 -15.27 5.69 -2.03
N ASP A 293 -15.54 5.06 -3.16
CA ASP A 293 -14.76 5.26 -4.37
C ASP A 293 -15.64 5.22 -5.62
N ALA A 294 -15.17 5.90 -6.67
CA ALA A 294 -15.79 5.87 -7.98
C ALA A 294 -14.74 5.89 -9.09
N GLU A 295 -15.02 5.19 -10.16
CA GLU A 295 -14.22 5.18 -11.38
C GLU A 295 -15.11 5.39 -12.59
N VAL A 296 -14.68 6.29 -13.49
CA VAL A 296 -15.31 6.51 -14.81
C VAL A 296 -14.24 6.36 -15.88
N SER A 297 -14.47 5.42 -16.80
CA SER A 297 -13.56 5.14 -17.92
C SER A 297 -14.32 5.28 -19.24
N ARG A 298 -14.11 6.39 -19.94
CA ARG A 298 -14.79 6.66 -21.22
C ARG A 298 -13.82 7.14 -22.29
N SER A 299 -13.73 6.40 -23.40
CA SER A 299 -12.87 6.74 -24.54
C SER A 299 -11.38 6.87 -24.10
N ARG A 300 -10.85 8.09 -24.10
CA ARG A 300 -9.47 8.40 -23.72
C ARG A 300 -9.31 8.79 -22.25
N TRP A 301 -10.42 9.01 -21.55
CA TRP A 301 -10.44 9.44 -20.15
C TRP A 301 -10.60 8.28 -19.19
N LEU A 302 -9.85 8.36 -18.09
CA LEU A 302 -10.07 7.60 -16.88
C LEU A 302 -10.02 8.60 -15.72
N VAL A 303 -11.11 8.66 -14.95
CA VAL A 303 -11.21 9.48 -13.74
C VAL A 303 -11.51 8.58 -12.56
N ARG A 304 -10.80 8.76 -11.46
CA ARG A 304 -10.96 8.02 -10.20
C ARG A 304 -11.07 8.97 -9.04
N SER A 305 -11.87 8.63 -8.07
CA SER A 305 -11.92 9.31 -6.78
C SER A 305 -12.00 8.28 -5.67
N GLU A 306 -11.38 8.59 -4.54
CA GLU A 306 -11.48 7.76 -3.34
C GLU A 306 -11.47 8.66 -2.10
N LEU A 307 -12.39 8.38 -1.18
CA LEU A 307 -12.53 9.01 0.13
C LEU A 307 -12.34 7.92 1.19
N VAL A 308 -11.50 8.17 2.16
CA VAL A 308 -11.26 7.30 3.31
C VAL A 308 -11.44 8.13 4.57
N TRP A 309 -12.41 7.78 5.38
CA TRP A 309 -12.54 8.28 6.74
C TRP A 309 -12.07 7.20 7.71
N ASN A 310 -11.29 7.59 8.71
CA ASN A 310 -10.68 6.68 9.66
C ASN A 310 -10.75 7.25 11.08
N ARG A 311 -10.96 6.38 12.05
CA ARG A 311 -10.96 6.67 13.47
C ARG A 311 -10.10 5.65 14.23
N TRP A 312 -9.24 6.15 15.11
CA TRP A 312 -8.56 5.33 16.10
C TRP A 312 -9.11 5.67 17.50
N GLY A 313 -9.65 4.67 18.21
CA GLY A 313 -10.02 4.79 19.61
C GLY A 313 -8.76 4.80 20.47
N GLN A 314 -8.43 5.94 21.04
CA GLN A 314 -7.25 6.12 21.88
C GLN A 314 -7.62 6.03 23.38
N PRO A 315 -6.67 5.65 24.26
CA PRO A 315 -6.78 5.94 25.68
C PRO A 315 -7.00 7.43 25.93
N ALA A 316 -7.69 7.79 27.01
CA ALA A 316 -7.89 9.20 27.34
C ALA A 316 -6.57 9.89 27.69
N TYR A 317 -6.37 11.10 27.20
CA TYR A 317 -5.24 11.96 27.52
C TYR A 317 -5.70 13.18 28.28
N GLU A 318 -4.89 13.63 29.24
CA GLU A 318 -5.07 14.94 29.85
C GLU A 318 -4.56 16.05 28.90
N PRO A 319 -5.26 17.16 28.71
CA PRO A 319 -6.58 17.49 29.26
C PRO A 319 -7.76 17.10 28.36
N ASP A 320 -7.53 16.45 27.19
CA ASP A 320 -8.58 16.16 26.22
C ASP A 320 -9.38 14.92 26.62
N PRO A 321 -10.69 15.07 26.95
CA PRO A 321 -11.55 13.94 27.24
C PRO A 321 -11.90 13.11 25.99
N LYS A 322 -11.63 13.64 24.79
CA LYS A 322 -11.92 12.95 23.53
C LYS A 322 -10.91 11.83 23.30
N ARG A 323 -11.42 10.61 23.11
CA ARG A 323 -10.63 9.40 22.96
C ARG A 323 -10.37 9.01 21.50
N ASP A 324 -10.88 9.78 20.55
CA ASP A 324 -10.82 9.39 19.14
C ASP A 324 -9.90 10.32 18.33
N LEU A 325 -9.05 9.71 17.53
CA LEU A 325 -8.24 10.38 16.53
C LEU A 325 -8.87 10.16 15.16
N ASP A 326 -9.62 11.15 14.66
CA ASP A 326 -10.20 11.07 13.33
C ASP A 326 -9.22 11.59 12.27
N ALA A 327 -9.21 10.93 11.11
CA ALA A 327 -8.50 11.35 9.92
C ALA A 327 -9.36 11.13 8.67
N MET A 328 -9.22 11.99 7.68
CA MET A 328 -9.93 11.90 6.41
C MET A 328 -8.96 12.11 5.25
N GLY A 329 -8.85 11.11 4.39
CA GLY A 329 -8.11 11.18 3.13
C GLY A 329 -9.08 11.27 1.96
N ALA A 330 -8.82 12.18 1.03
CA ALA A 330 -9.59 12.33 -0.20
C ALA A 330 -8.66 12.49 -1.40
N MET A 331 -8.92 11.78 -2.49
CA MET A 331 -8.16 11.93 -3.72
C MET A 331 -9.08 11.96 -4.95
N VAL A 332 -8.64 12.71 -5.96
CA VAL A 332 -9.16 12.66 -7.33
C VAL A 332 -7.98 12.52 -8.27
N GLU A 333 -8.06 11.53 -9.15
CA GLU A 333 -7.05 11.22 -10.16
C GLU A 333 -7.69 11.20 -11.54
N ALA A 334 -7.05 11.78 -12.53
CA ALA A 334 -7.45 11.72 -13.92
C ALA A 334 -6.28 11.33 -14.82
N ARG A 335 -6.56 10.49 -15.81
CA ARG A 335 -5.64 10.12 -16.89
C ARG A 335 -6.29 10.37 -18.24
N TYR A 336 -5.54 10.97 -19.15
CA TYR A 336 -5.95 11.15 -20.54
C TYR A 336 -4.97 10.51 -21.51
N LYS A 337 -5.42 9.62 -22.39
CA LYS A 337 -4.60 8.99 -23.44
C LYS A 337 -4.46 9.97 -24.60
N LEU A 338 -3.23 10.44 -24.84
CA LEU A 338 -2.91 11.31 -25.96
C LEU A 338 -2.88 10.51 -27.27
N TRP A 339 -2.12 9.41 -27.25
CA TRP A 339 -2.02 8.45 -28.35
C TRP A 339 -1.89 7.01 -27.81
N PRO A 340 -1.88 5.99 -28.65
CA PRO A 340 -1.52 4.65 -28.23
C PRO A 340 -0.17 4.62 -27.51
N GLY A 341 -0.17 4.15 -26.28
CA GLY A 341 1.01 4.06 -25.44
C GLY A 341 1.41 5.34 -24.70
N LEU A 342 0.90 6.53 -25.03
CA LEU A 342 1.24 7.79 -24.37
C LEU A 342 0.04 8.39 -23.65
N TYR A 343 0.23 8.78 -22.38
CA TYR A 343 -0.80 9.45 -21.59
C TYR A 343 -0.22 10.54 -20.69
N VAL A 344 -1.10 11.44 -20.26
CA VAL A 344 -0.86 12.38 -19.17
C VAL A 344 -1.81 12.06 -18.03
N ALA A 345 -1.39 12.35 -16.80
CA ALA A 345 -2.19 12.12 -15.61
C ALA A 345 -1.95 13.20 -14.56
N GLY A 346 -2.93 13.38 -13.70
CA GLY A 346 -2.82 14.28 -12.55
C GLY A 346 -3.65 13.75 -11.39
N ARG A 347 -3.20 14.00 -10.16
CA ARG A 347 -3.88 13.65 -8.93
C ARG A 347 -3.79 14.80 -7.93
N VAL A 348 -4.90 15.06 -7.28
CA VAL A 348 -4.98 15.93 -6.09
C VAL A 348 -5.36 15.07 -4.91
N ASP A 349 -4.57 15.14 -3.86
CA ASP A 349 -4.77 14.43 -2.59
C ASP A 349 -4.87 15.42 -1.44
N HIS A 350 -5.74 15.14 -0.49
CA HIS A 350 -5.80 15.83 0.79
C HIS A 350 -5.94 14.82 1.92
N LEU A 351 -5.19 15.03 2.98
CA LEU A 351 -5.27 14.29 4.23
C LEU A 351 -5.43 15.29 5.37
N GLY A 352 -6.55 15.23 6.07
CA GLY A 352 -6.89 16.11 7.19
C GLY A 352 -7.14 15.33 8.47
N PHE A 353 -6.93 16.00 9.61
CA PHE A 353 -6.97 15.42 10.95
C PHE A 353 -7.89 16.20 11.90
N SER A 354 -8.53 15.51 12.84
CA SER A 354 -9.37 16.17 13.85
C SER A 354 -8.54 17.00 14.83
N ARG A 355 -9.18 17.99 15.45
CA ARG A 355 -8.55 18.84 16.46
C ARG A 355 -8.38 18.10 17.78
N LEU A 356 -7.26 18.39 18.44
CA LEU A 356 -6.87 17.86 19.74
C LEU A 356 -6.75 19.01 20.74
N GLN A 357 -7.41 18.91 21.90
CA GLN A 357 -7.25 19.87 22.98
C GLN A 357 -5.98 19.57 23.75
N THR A 358 -5.10 20.56 23.89
CA THR A 358 -3.83 20.43 24.61
C THR A 358 -3.74 21.42 25.75
N THR A 359 -2.83 21.22 26.69
CA THR A 359 -2.62 22.13 27.81
C THR A 359 -1.84 23.38 27.40
N THR A 360 -0.81 23.24 26.54
CA THR A 360 0.14 24.31 26.25
C THR A 360 0.14 24.78 24.80
N LEU A 361 -0.37 23.96 23.87
CA LEU A 361 -0.30 24.21 22.44
C LEU A 361 -1.64 24.65 21.82
N GLY A 362 -2.68 24.91 22.65
CA GLY A 362 -4.02 25.28 22.19
C GLY A 362 -4.78 24.06 21.64
N THR A 363 -5.46 24.24 20.49
CA THR A 363 -6.25 23.20 19.85
C THR A 363 -5.77 22.92 18.42
N PRO A 364 -4.54 22.39 18.24
CA PRO A 364 -4.05 21.98 16.93
C PRO A 364 -4.82 20.76 16.39
N THR A 365 -4.63 20.41 15.12
CA THR A 365 -4.95 19.07 14.63
C THR A 365 -3.97 18.07 15.26
N TRP A 366 -4.40 16.81 15.47
CA TRP A 366 -3.55 15.81 16.14
C TRP A 366 -2.35 15.38 15.29
N ASP A 367 -2.46 15.49 13.95
CA ASP A 367 -1.33 15.40 13.05
C ASP A 367 -1.38 16.55 12.03
N ALA A 368 -0.39 16.68 11.17
CA ALA A 368 -0.27 17.75 10.20
C ALA A 368 -1.11 17.48 8.95
N ASP A 369 -2.06 18.35 8.64
CA ASP A 369 -2.82 18.27 7.40
C ASP A 369 -1.90 18.39 6.18
N VAL A 370 -2.13 17.55 5.18
CA VAL A 370 -1.29 17.48 3.98
C VAL A 370 -2.16 17.62 2.72
N THR A 371 -1.71 18.43 1.79
CA THR A 371 -2.26 18.52 0.44
C THR A 371 -1.16 18.27 -0.57
N ARG A 372 -1.44 17.40 -1.53
CA ARG A 372 -0.53 17.04 -2.63
C ARG A 372 -1.20 17.28 -3.98
N LEU A 373 -0.43 17.87 -4.88
CA LEU A 373 -0.69 17.87 -6.31
C LEU A 373 0.41 17.05 -6.99
N GLU A 374 0.04 16.04 -7.75
CA GLU A 374 0.97 15.26 -8.58
C GLU A 374 0.52 15.33 -10.03
N LEU A 375 1.42 15.72 -10.94
CA LEU A 375 1.20 15.83 -12.37
C LEU A 375 2.28 15.04 -13.09
N GLY A 376 1.91 14.32 -14.14
CA GLY A 376 2.88 13.54 -14.87
C GLY A 376 2.30 12.84 -16.08
N GLY A 377 3.00 11.84 -16.54
CA GLY A 377 2.57 11.02 -17.65
C GLY A 377 3.41 9.77 -17.81
N GLY A 378 2.99 8.92 -18.73
CA GLY A 378 3.68 7.67 -19.02
C GLY A 378 3.68 7.35 -20.51
N TRP A 379 4.76 6.72 -20.93
CA TRP A 379 4.94 6.25 -22.28
C TRP A 379 5.32 4.77 -22.30
N THR A 380 4.45 3.94 -22.88
CA THR A 380 4.71 2.53 -23.14
C THR A 380 5.60 2.44 -24.38
N ILE A 381 6.91 2.36 -24.16
CA ILE A 381 7.92 2.32 -25.24
C ILE A 381 8.02 0.95 -25.90
N HIS A 382 7.66 -0.09 -25.17
CA HIS A 382 7.57 -1.45 -25.65
C HIS A 382 6.37 -2.15 -24.99
N ARG A 383 5.91 -3.25 -25.58
CA ARG A 383 4.72 -4.02 -25.12
C ARG A 383 4.64 -4.23 -23.59
N HIS A 384 5.78 -4.38 -22.94
CA HIS A 384 5.91 -4.67 -21.50
C HIS A 384 6.82 -3.69 -20.77
N VAL A 385 7.06 -2.48 -21.34
CA VAL A 385 7.94 -1.48 -20.73
C VAL A 385 7.27 -0.12 -20.74
N LEU A 386 7.11 0.46 -19.56
CA LEU A 386 6.49 1.77 -19.32
C LEU A 386 7.51 2.70 -18.68
N LEU A 387 7.71 3.88 -19.28
CA LEU A 387 8.45 4.99 -18.70
C LEU A 387 7.46 6.01 -18.16
N LYS A 388 7.68 6.50 -16.92
CA LYS A 388 6.88 7.56 -16.32
C LYS A 388 7.76 8.69 -15.85
N ALA A 389 7.19 9.91 -15.85
CA ALA A 389 7.77 11.08 -15.21
C ALA A 389 6.67 11.85 -14.49
N VAL A 390 6.96 12.33 -13.29
CA VAL A 390 6.02 13.10 -12.48
C VAL A 390 6.71 14.29 -11.83
N TRP A 391 5.93 15.31 -11.58
CA TRP A 391 6.23 16.39 -10.66
C TRP A 391 5.19 16.40 -9.57
N GLN A 392 5.62 16.57 -8.32
CA GLN A 392 4.78 16.51 -7.15
C GLN A 392 5.04 17.74 -6.26
N ARG A 393 3.98 18.39 -5.84
CA ARG A 393 4.02 19.49 -4.88
C ARG A 393 3.26 19.12 -3.63
N ASN A 394 3.93 19.19 -2.49
CA ASN A 394 3.37 18.88 -1.19
C ASN A 394 3.31 20.13 -0.32
N ARG A 395 2.22 20.29 0.43
CA ARG A 395 2.06 21.31 1.46
C ARG A 395 1.54 20.67 2.73
N ARG A 396 2.09 21.06 3.87
CA ARG A 396 1.76 20.52 5.18
C ARG A 396 1.64 21.64 6.21
N ASP A 397 0.66 21.56 7.09
CA ASP A 397 0.41 22.61 8.08
C ASP A 397 1.22 22.47 9.38
N GLY A 398 2.02 21.41 9.51
CA GLY A 398 2.89 21.13 10.66
C GLY A 398 4.18 20.42 10.25
N GLY A 399 5.10 20.27 11.22
CA GLY A 399 6.42 19.68 10.97
C GLY A 399 7.35 20.62 10.17
N ARG A 400 8.52 20.09 9.77
CA ARG A 400 9.49 20.77 8.90
C ARG A 400 9.97 19.79 7.84
N PRO A 401 10.11 20.22 6.58
CA PRO A 401 9.62 21.46 5.99
C PRO A 401 8.10 21.45 5.80
N ARG A 402 7.50 22.64 5.63
CA ARG A 402 6.06 22.80 5.38
C ARG A 402 5.66 22.63 3.92
N GLY A 403 6.61 22.70 3.01
CA GLY A 403 6.40 22.57 1.58
C GLY A 403 7.56 21.87 0.90
N SER A 404 7.30 21.07 -0.11
CA SER A 404 8.31 20.40 -0.92
C SER A 404 7.81 20.19 -2.35
N ASP A 405 8.69 20.45 -3.30
CA ASP A 405 8.54 20.07 -4.69
C ASP A 405 9.48 18.91 -5.00
N LEU A 406 8.98 17.92 -5.72
CA LEU A 406 9.68 16.69 -6.04
C LEU A 406 9.45 16.33 -7.50
N GLY A 407 10.52 16.06 -8.24
CA GLY A 407 10.47 15.42 -9.53
C GLY A 407 10.88 13.96 -9.42
N ALA A 408 10.20 13.05 -10.14
CA ALA A 408 10.57 11.65 -10.18
C ALA A 408 10.38 11.05 -11.58
N VAL A 409 11.20 10.06 -11.88
CA VAL A 409 11.09 9.21 -13.07
C VAL A 409 11.09 7.75 -12.67
N GLN A 410 10.36 6.91 -13.41
CA GLN A 410 10.25 5.48 -13.16
C GLN A 410 10.26 4.72 -14.48
N VAL A 411 11.00 3.63 -14.53
CA VAL A 411 10.88 2.58 -15.55
C VAL A 411 10.21 1.38 -14.89
N ALA A 412 9.18 0.85 -15.52
CA ALA A 412 8.51 -0.38 -15.12
C ALA A 412 8.53 -1.38 -16.28
N ALA A 413 8.87 -2.63 -15.98
CA ALA A 413 8.83 -3.74 -16.93
C ALA A 413 8.06 -4.91 -16.29
N TRP A 414 7.23 -5.61 -17.09
CA TRP A 414 6.44 -6.76 -16.62
C TRP A 414 6.37 -7.87 -17.68
N PHE A 415 6.03 -9.07 -17.24
CA PHE A 415 5.82 -10.24 -18.11
C PHE A 415 4.64 -11.08 -17.64
#